data_2dc2916c47830ecad401bafc153f1dcc
#
_entry.id   2dc2916c47830ecad401bafc153f1dcc
#
_cell.length_a   1.000
_cell.length_b   1.000
_cell.length_c   1.000
_cell.angle_alpha   90.00
_cell.angle_beta   90.00
_cell.angle_gamma   90.00
#
_symmetry.space_group_name_H-M   'P 1'
#
loop_
_entity.id
_entity.type
_entity.pdbx_description
1 polymer ?
#
loop_
_entity_poly.entity_id
_entity_poly.type
_entity_poly.pdbx_seq_one_letter_code
_entity_poly.pdbx_strand_id
1 'polypeptide(L)'
;MIKAGSAIGGKGMQPKAVGSGLRALLVLTALAIGLLTAWGALVRTTGSGLGCPDWPLCHGRIFPPLSDLAAWLEWIHRLLAASVTPLLALSGLIAWRRERRPDLYRPLAWALGLLFGQALLGGVTVILELPPTIVAIHLAMAMIILALVLVAAVRAHAPWASRPPPTDLEAVRPAAAAVRGIGMVGLALFALALVGASVTGSGASWACSDWPLCTGGVLWPGDLLGRVHMFHRVLALGVGIALGGLALALSGRREMPRGVFYWILAAFALYIVQIGLGAINLRMGFPAALNALHLGLAAAIWAAVVVAWAWALGEAQWAEGVPAESLRLRNLWEPYVTLTKPGIVALLLVTTAGAMFIAQRGLPPILTFVYTLLGGLLVSGGANAMNNVWDAELDRRMHRTARRPIPAGRLGRWEAAVVAALFSVAGLLILWTFVNPTAAALALAGWVWYVGIYTMVLKRWTPQNIVIGGAAGGFAPVVGWAAVTGRVDPMAFFLFALIFLWTPPHTWAFAILTERDYREAGVPMLPVVTGPRAAAFQVLFYTVLLALWSLVPVAIRALGFLYLVGAGLLNAWLLILALRLWQDPSRAPARRLYHASNAYLFFFFVLMVADRLLAG
;
A
#
# COMPACT_ATOMS: atom_id res chain seq x y z
N MET A 1 -38.11 -8.57 32.64
CA MET A 1 -39.17 -8.45 31.62
C MET A 1 -38.86 -7.25 30.73
N ILE A 2 -38.16 -7.45 29.61
CA ILE A 2 -37.96 -6.45 28.59
C ILE A 2 -38.63 -7.00 27.32
N LYS A 3 -39.62 -6.25 26.85
CA LYS A 3 -40.49 -6.59 25.74
C LYS A 3 -39.66 -6.83 24.47
N ALA A 4 -39.85 -7.99 23.85
CA ALA A 4 -39.46 -8.27 22.48
C ALA A 4 -40.16 -7.27 21.55
N GLY A 5 -39.38 -6.36 20.96
CA GLY A 5 -39.82 -5.48 19.89
C GLY A 5 -40.00 -6.28 18.61
N SER A 6 -41.16 -6.13 18.03
CA SER A 6 -41.67 -6.74 16.81
C SER A 6 -40.65 -6.73 15.67
N ALA A 7 -40.42 -7.89 15.09
CA ALA A 7 -39.73 -8.07 13.81
C ALA A 7 -40.39 -7.17 12.75
N ILE A 8 -39.69 -6.14 12.31
CA ILE A 8 -40.03 -5.45 11.07
C ILE A 8 -39.62 -6.40 9.95
N GLY A 9 -40.63 -7.10 9.43
CA GLY A 9 -40.55 -7.91 8.21
C GLY A 9 -40.26 -7.00 7.01
N GLY A 10 -39.00 -6.60 6.85
CA GLY A 10 -38.54 -6.06 5.60
C GLY A 10 -38.61 -7.18 4.54
N LYS A 11 -39.60 -7.12 3.65
CA LYS A 11 -39.57 -7.90 2.40
C LYS A 11 -38.22 -7.65 1.76
N GLY A 12 -37.34 -8.65 1.81
CA GLY A 12 -36.05 -8.64 1.11
C GLY A 12 -36.34 -8.30 -0.36
N MET A 13 -35.96 -7.09 -0.75
CA MET A 13 -36.16 -6.61 -2.11
C MET A 13 -35.23 -7.42 -3.01
N GLN A 14 -35.79 -8.47 -3.65
CA GLN A 14 -35.07 -9.18 -4.70
C GLN A 14 -34.61 -8.13 -5.74
N PRO A 15 -33.34 -8.08 -6.09
CA PRO A 15 -32.88 -7.10 -7.07
C PRO A 15 -33.64 -7.35 -8.38
N LYS A 16 -34.38 -6.35 -8.85
CA LYS A 16 -35.10 -6.39 -10.12
C LYS A 16 -34.13 -6.80 -11.23
N ALA A 17 -34.52 -7.79 -12.03
CA ALA A 17 -33.70 -8.27 -13.12
C ALA A 17 -33.39 -7.13 -14.10
N VAL A 18 -32.12 -6.92 -14.39
CA VAL A 18 -31.67 -5.91 -15.35
C VAL A 18 -31.98 -6.37 -16.78
N GLY A 19 -32.42 -5.44 -17.62
CA GLY A 19 -32.73 -5.72 -19.01
C GLY A 19 -31.55 -6.34 -19.78
N SER A 20 -31.84 -7.33 -20.65
CA SER A 20 -30.80 -8.02 -21.44
C SER A 20 -29.98 -7.08 -22.31
N GLY A 21 -30.59 -6.01 -22.84
CA GLY A 21 -29.92 -5.01 -23.64
C GLY A 21 -28.81 -4.25 -22.87
N LEU A 22 -29.06 -3.84 -21.61
CA LEU A 22 -28.03 -3.20 -20.80
C LEU A 22 -26.92 -4.19 -20.44
N ARG A 23 -27.26 -5.45 -20.13
CA ARG A 23 -26.24 -6.49 -19.86
C ARG A 23 -25.30 -6.70 -21.03
N ALA A 24 -25.84 -6.83 -22.24
CA ALA A 24 -25.05 -6.99 -23.47
C ALA A 24 -24.19 -5.73 -23.74
N LEU A 25 -24.77 -4.52 -23.58
CA LEU A 25 -24.05 -3.26 -23.77
C LEU A 25 -22.86 -3.10 -22.81
N LEU A 26 -23.02 -3.49 -21.52
CA LEU A 26 -21.94 -3.45 -20.55
C LEU A 26 -20.80 -4.41 -20.91
N VAL A 27 -21.12 -5.62 -21.37
CA VAL A 27 -20.11 -6.58 -21.85
C VAL A 27 -19.39 -6.02 -23.08
N LEU A 28 -20.13 -5.48 -24.06
CA LEU A 28 -19.55 -4.86 -25.24
C LEU A 28 -18.63 -3.70 -24.87
N THR A 29 -19.06 -2.82 -23.94
CA THR A 29 -18.24 -1.70 -23.46
C THR A 29 -16.95 -2.19 -22.80
N ALA A 30 -17.01 -3.23 -21.97
CA ALA A 30 -15.81 -3.80 -21.33
C ALA A 30 -14.86 -4.41 -22.37
N LEU A 31 -15.37 -5.14 -23.36
CA LEU A 31 -14.57 -5.70 -24.46
C LEU A 31 -13.92 -4.59 -25.31
N ALA A 32 -14.65 -3.53 -25.61
CA ALA A 32 -14.13 -2.39 -26.35
C ALA A 32 -12.99 -1.68 -25.60
N ILE A 33 -13.10 -1.51 -24.27
CA ILE A 33 -12.02 -0.96 -23.43
C ILE A 33 -10.81 -1.90 -23.40
N GLY A 34 -11.01 -3.21 -23.28
CA GLY A 34 -9.93 -4.20 -23.33
C GLY A 34 -9.20 -4.17 -24.67
N LEU A 35 -9.92 -4.12 -25.78
CA LEU A 35 -9.35 -3.98 -27.13
C LEU A 35 -8.56 -2.66 -27.27
N LEU A 36 -9.15 -1.55 -26.82
CA LEU A 36 -8.49 -0.24 -26.83
C LEU A 36 -7.18 -0.25 -26.05
N THR A 37 -7.14 -0.93 -24.90
CA THR A 37 -5.92 -1.08 -24.08
C THR A 37 -4.84 -1.89 -24.82
N ALA A 38 -5.21 -2.99 -25.46
CA ALA A 38 -4.30 -3.80 -26.27
C ALA A 38 -3.80 -3.05 -27.51
N TRP A 39 -4.69 -2.29 -28.17
CA TRP A 39 -4.31 -1.46 -29.32
C TRP A 39 -3.37 -0.31 -28.91
N GLY A 40 -3.60 0.34 -27.77
CA GLY A 40 -2.69 1.34 -27.21
C GLY A 40 -1.28 0.79 -26.94
N ALA A 41 -1.20 -0.48 -26.52
CA ALA A 41 0.09 -1.17 -26.40
C ALA A 41 0.79 -1.32 -27.77
N LEU A 42 0.05 -1.69 -28.82
CA LEU A 42 0.59 -1.80 -30.15
C LEU A 42 1.12 -0.45 -30.66
N VAL A 43 0.33 0.62 -30.53
CA VAL A 43 0.73 1.98 -30.90
C VAL A 43 2.05 2.38 -30.22
N ARG A 44 2.17 2.09 -28.93
CA ARG A 44 3.39 2.41 -28.18
C ARG A 44 4.59 1.58 -28.64
N THR A 45 4.43 0.27 -28.80
CA THR A 45 5.53 -0.65 -29.08
C THR A 45 6.02 -0.60 -30.51
N THR A 46 5.19 -0.09 -31.44
CA THR A 46 5.58 0.23 -32.82
C THR A 46 6.22 1.61 -32.96
N GLY A 47 6.34 2.39 -31.88
CA GLY A 47 6.81 3.78 -31.95
C GLY A 47 5.79 4.74 -32.60
N SER A 48 4.56 4.30 -32.82
CA SER A 48 3.51 5.07 -33.54
C SER A 48 2.81 6.11 -32.67
N GLY A 49 3.16 6.24 -31.40
CA GLY A 49 2.47 7.15 -30.47
C GLY A 49 2.68 8.65 -30.73
N LEU A 50 3.54 9.00 -31.69
CA LEU A 50 3.73 10.35 -32.23
C LEU A 50 3.45 10.40 -33.74
N GLY A 51 2.76 9.42 -34.29
CA GLY A 51 2.34 9.40 -35.70
C GLY A 51 1.39 10.56 -36.05
N CYS A 52 0.61 11.03 -35.08
CA CYS A 52 -0.19 12.23 -35.16
C CYS A 52 0.36 13.29 -34.19
N PRO A 53 1.21 14.23 -34.61
CA PRO A 53 1.90 15.16 -33.71
C PRO A 53 0.98 16.20 -33.08
N ASP A 54 -0.19 16.43 -33.65
CA ASP A 54 -1.23 17.34 -33.16
C ASP A 54 -2.40 16.59 -32.51
N TRP A 55 -3.13 17.27 -31.66
CA TRP A 55 -4.32 16.75 -31.01
C TRP A 55 -5.42 17.80 -30.92
N PRO A 56 -6.70 17.50 -31.27
CA PRO A 56 -7.27 16.17 -31.57
C PRO A 56 -7.12 15.71 -33.04
N LEU A 57 -6.60 16.53 -33.93
CA LEU A 57 -6.40 16.22 -35.35
C LEU A 57 -5.14 15.33 -35.56
N CYS A 58 -4.86 15.01 -36.85
CA CYS A 58 -3.66 14.30 -37.27
C CYS A 58 -3.07 15.02 -38.50
N HIS A 59 -1.90 15.66 -38.34
CA HIS A 59 -1.31 16.52 -39.38
C HIS A 59 -2.26 17.62 -39.89
N GLY A 60 -3.01 18.26 -38.97
CA GLY A 60 -4.00 19.28 -39.27
C GLY A 60 -5.26 18.78 -39.99
N ARG A 61 -5.44 17.45 -40.12
CA ARG A 61 -6.54 16.80 -40.86
C ARG A 61 -7.32 15.85 -39.94
N ILE A 62 -8.54 15.48 -40.37
CA ILE A 62 -9.35 14.46 -39.68
C ILE A 62 -8.80 13.06 -39.94
N PHE A 63 -8.32 12.76 -41.15
CA PHE A 63 -7.74 11.50 -41.56
C PHE A 63 -6.24 11.65 -41.86
N PRO A 64 -5.40 10.71 -41.39
CA PRO A 64 -3.97 10.74 -41.70
C PRO A 64 -3.69 10.44 -43.18
N PRO A 65 -2.49 10.77 -43.68
CA PRO A 65 -2.05 10.37 -45.02
C PRO A 65 -2.07 8.86 -45.19
N LEU A 66 -2.55 8.34 -46.33
CA LEU A 66 -2.67 6.90 -46.58
C LEU A 66 -1.33 6.14 -46.52
N SER A 67 -0.23 6.81 -46.79
CA SER A 67 1.12 6.27 -46.80
C SER A 67 1.76 6.14 -45.40
N ASP A 68 1.17 6.75 -44.38
CA ASP A 68 1.74 6.81 -43.02
C ASP A 68 1.07 5.79 -42.10
N LEU A 69 1.67 4.56 -41.98
CA LEU A 69 1.19 3.50 -41.13
C LEU A 69 1.19 3.89 -39.64
N ALA A 70 2.19 4.65 -39.17
CA ALA A 70 2.31 5.06 -37.79
C ALA A 70 1.14 6.01 -37.41
N ALA A 71 0.84 6.98 -38.27
CA ALA A 71 -0.29 7.87 -38.12
C ALA A 71 -1.63 7.09 -38.11
N TRP A 72 -1.79 6.08 -38.95
CA TRP A 72 -3.00 5.25 -38.97
C TRP A 72 -3.16 4.43 -37.70
N LEU A 73 -2.11 3.85 -37.14
CA LEU A 73 -2.17 3.08 -35.90
C LEU A 73 -2.62 3.96 -34.73
N GLU A 74 -2.06 5.17 -34.64
CA GLU A 74 -2.46 6.13 -33.61
C GLU A 74 -3.88 6.66 -33.83
N TRP A 75 -4.25 6.99 -35.07
CA TRP A 75 -5.59 7.48 -35.40
C TRP A 75 -6.67 6.44 -35.07
N ILE A 76 -6.43 5.14 -35.37
CA ILE A 76 -7.34 4.05 -35.00
C ILE A 76 -7.47 3.97 -33.46
N HIS A 77 -6.37 4.18 -32.72
CA HIS A 77 -6.44 4.25 -31.26
C HIS A 77 -7.38 5.35 -30.77
N ARG A 78 -7.25 6.55 -31.35
CA ARG A 78 -8.14 7.69 -31.05
C ARG A 78 -9.59 7.41 -31.44
N LEU A 79 -9.83 6.77 -32.58
CA LEU A 79 -11.17 6.37 -33.03
C LEU A 79 -11.82 5.35 -32.09
N LEU A 80 -11.06 4.33 -31.67
CA LEU A 80 -11.52 3.35 -30.68
C LEU A 80 -11.86 4.04 -29.35
N ALA A 81 -11.01 4.95 -28.88
CA ALA A 81 -11.29 5.74 -27.67
C ALA A 81 -12.55 6.57 -27.80
N ALA A 82 -12.75 7.23 -28.95
CA ALA A 82 -13.96 7.99 -29.25
C ALA A 82 -15.21 7.08 -29.28
N SER A 83 -15.11 5.86 -29.79
CA SER A 83 -16.25 4.90 -29.84
C SER A 83 -16.64 4.33 -28.46
N VAL A 84 -15.70 4.21 -27.52
CA VAL A 84 -15.97 3.79 -26.13
C VAL A 84 -16.84 4.82 -25.40
N THR A 85 -16.67 6.11 -25.69
CA THR A 85 -17.39 7.19 -25.00
C THR A 85 -18.92 7.06 -25.12
N PRO A 86 -19.53 6.94 -26.31
CA PRO A 86 -21.00 6.77 -26.44
C PRO A 86 -21.50 5.45 -25.86
N LEU A 87 -20.72 4.35 -25.96
CA LEU A 87 -21.08 3.07 -25.33
C LEU A 87 -21.20 3.20 -23.83
N LEU A 88 -20.21 3.83 -23.18
CA LEU A 88 -20.18 4.05 -21.74
C LEU A 88 -21.28 5.05 -21.31
N ALA A 89 -21.45 6.15 -22.02
CA ALA A 89 -22.47 7.15 -21.74
C ALA A 89 -23.88 6.55 -21.84
N LEU A 90 -24.15 5.77 -22.91
CA LEU A 90 -25.44 5.09 -23.10
C LEU A 90 -25.69 4.05 -22.00
N SER A 91 -24.67 3.27 -21.61
CA SER A 91 -24.75 2.32 -20.49
C SER A 91 -25.13 3.04 -19.19
N GLY A 92 -24.47 4.15 -18.88
CA GLY A 92 -24.75 4.97 -17.70
C GLY A 92 -26.15 5.58 -17.72
N LEU A 93 -26.59 6.10 -18.87
CA LEU A 93 -27.90 6.71 -19.04
C LEU A 93 -29.04 5.69 -18.89
N ILE A 94 -28.90 4.49 -19.46
CA ILE A 94 -29.87 3.41 -19.30
C ILE A 94 -29.93 2.95 -17.84
N ALA A 95 -28.77 2.75 -17.20
CA ALA A 95 -28.67 2.36 -15.80
C ALA A 95 -29.31 3.41 -14.87
N TRP A 96 -29.18 4.70 -15.20
CA TRP A 96 -29.75 5.79 -14.43
C TRP A 96 -31.26 5.95 -14.66
N ARG A 97 -31.70 6.05 -15.92
CA ARG A 97 -33.09 6.41 -16.24
C ARG A 97 -34.06 5.24 -16.24
N ARG A 98 -33.65 4.07 -16.77
CA ARG A 98 -34.53 2.90 -16.91
C ARG A 98 -34.45 1.96 -15.71
N GLU A 99 -33.21 1.59 -15.32
CA GLU A 99 -33.01 0.64 -14.21
C GLU A 99 -33.11 1.32 -12.85
N ARG A 100 -32.73 2.61 -12.75
CA ARG A 100 -32.71 3.41 -11.51
C ARG A 100 -31.90 2.76 -10.39
N ARG A 101 -30.81 2.07 -10.76
CA ARG A 101 -29.94 1.32 -9.85
C ARG A 101 -28.64 2.05 -9.58
N PRO A 102 -28.47 2.65 -8.38
CA PRO A 102 -27.26 3.39 -7.99
C PRO A 102 -26.00 2.55 -8.04
N ASP A 103 -26.08 1.26 -7.74
CA ASP A 103 -24.99 0.30 -7.80
C ASP A 103 -24.46 0.06 -9.23
N LEU A 104 -25.23 0.41 -10.26
CA LEU A 104 -24.83 0.38 -11.66
C LEU A 104 -24.39 1.76 -12.17
N TYR A 105 -25.24 2.80 -12.02
CA TYR A 105 -24.94 4.08 -12.65
C TYR A 105 -23.80 4.85 -11.96
N ARG A 106 -23.57 4.68 -10.66
CA ARG A 106 -22.46 5.37 -9.96
C ARG A 106 -21.09 4.95 -10.50
N PRO A 107 -20.73 3.64 -10.57
CA PRO A 107 -19.44 3.25 -11.16
C PRO A 107 -19.32 3.66 -12.63
N LEU A 108 -20.42 3.63 -13.41
CA LEU A 108 -20.39 4.09 -14.80
C LEU A 108 -20.19 5.60 -14.93
N ALA A 109 -20.76 6.40 -14.03
CA ALA A 109 -20.53 7.85 -13.99
C ALA A 109 -19.06 8.17 -13.64
N TRP A 110 -18.47 7.47 -12.67
CA TRP A 110 -17.05 7.60 -12.37
C TRP A 110 -16.18 7.18 -13.55
N ALA A 111 -16.51 6.06 -14.21
CA ALA A 111 -15.80 5.60 -15.40
C ALA A 111 -15.86 6.64 -16.53
N LEU A 112 -17.01 7.29 -16.74
CA LEU A 112 -17.17 8.34 -17.77
C LEU A 112 -16.35 9.58 -17.42
N GLY A 113 -16.35 10.02 -16.15
CA GLY A 113 -15.52 11.13 -15.69
C GLY A 113 -14.02 10.85 -15.86
N LEU A 114 -13.59 9.64 -15.51
CA LEU A 114 -12.20 9.20 -15.70
C LEU A 114 -11.86 9.08 -17.19
N LEU A 115 -12.79 8.64 -18.05
CA LEU A 115 -12.56 8.54 -19.50
C LEU A 115 -12.34 9.91 -20.12
N PHE A 116 -13.05 10.94 -19.65
CA PHE A 116 -12.79 12.32 -20.06
C PHE A 116 -11.37 12.76 -19.63
N GLY A 117 -10.99 12.53 -18.37
CA GLY A 117 -9.62 12.77 -17.89
C GLY A 117 -8.56 11.99 -18.68
N GLN A 118 -8.88 10.74 -19.06
CA GLN A 118 -8.03 9.86 -19.87
C GLN A 118 -7.77 10.45 -21.27
N ALA A 119 -8.79 11.02 -21.90
CA ALA A 119 -8.65 11.66 -23.21
C ALA A 119 -7.74 12.91 -23.13
N LEU A 120 -7.92 13.75 -22.11
CA LEU A 120 -7.05 14.91 -21.86
C LEU A 120 -5.60 14.45 -21.58
N LEU A 121 -5.43 13.44 -20.75
CA LEU A 121 -4.11 12.88 -20.44
C LEU A 121 -3.46 12.28 -21.69
N GLY A 122 -4.23 11.67 -22.59
CA GLY A 122 -3.76 11.21 -23.89
C GLY A 122 -3.22 12.37 -24.76
N GLY A 123 -3.91 13.50 -24.81
CA GLY A 123 -3.41 14.72 -25.46
C GLY A 123 -2.11 15.24 -24.84
N VAL A 124 -2.05 15.31 -23.52
CA VAL A 124 -0.81 15.69 -22.77
C VAL A 124 0.34 14.72 -23.07
N THR A 125 0.06 13.42 -23.20
CA THR A 125 1.07 12.40 -23.51
C THR A 125 1.72 12.68 -24.88
N VAL A 126 0.94 13.08 -25.89
CA VAL A 126 1.45 13.44 -27.22
C VAL A 126 2.25 14.74 -27.17
N ILE A 127 1.69 15.78 -26.54
CA ILE A 127 2.33 17.12 -26.45
C ILE A 127 3.69 17.07 -25.74
N LEU A 128 3.83 16.20 -24.74
CA LEU A 128 5.07 16.03 -23.95
C LEU A 128 5.98 14.90 -24.49
N GLU A 129 5.74 14.40 -25.69
CA GLU A 129 6.58 13.38 -26.35
C GLU A 129 6.71 12.07 -25.54
N LEU A 130 5.58 11.56 -25.05
CA LEU A 130 5.43 10.25 -24.40
C LEU A 130 6.27 10.04 -23.12
N PRO A 131 6.25 10.92 -22.11
CA PRO A 131 7.00 10.70 -20.88
C PRO A 131 6.57 9.38 -20.20
N PRO A 132 7.50 8.52 -19.78
CA PRO A 132 7.20 7.20 -19.24
C PRO A 132 6.23 7.21 -18.05
N THR A 133 6.34 8.21 -17.17
CA THR A 133 5.48 8.39 -16.00
C THR A 133 4.04 8.71 -16.39
N ILE A 134 3.83 9.59 -17.39
CA ILE A 134 2.49 9.96 -17.86
C ILE A 134 1.84 8.77 -18.58
N VAL A 135 2.61 8.02 -19.38
CA VAL A 135 2.13 6.79 -20.02
C VAL A 135 1.72 5.74 -18.99
N ALA A 136 2.47 5.58 -17.89
CA ALA A 136 2.08 4.67 -16.80
C ALA A 136 0.79 5.13 -16.10
N ILE A 137 0.61 6.42 -15.86
CA ILE A 137 -0.63 6.97 -15.29
C ILE A 137 -1.81 6.77 -16.26
N HIS A 138 -1.59 6.96 -17.56
CA HIS A 138 -2.59 6.71 -18.60
C HIS A 138 -3.04 5.24 -18.59
N LEU A 139 -2.11 4.27 -18.49
CA LEU A 139 -2.43 2.86 -18.34
C LEU A 139 -3.20 2.58 -17.05
N ALA A 140 -2.79 3.16 -15.92
CA ALA A 140 -3.46 3.01 -14.64
C ALA A 140 -4.93 3.43 -14.72
N MET A 141 -5.21 4.59 -15.31
CA MET A 141 -6.58 5.08 -15.50
C MET A 141 -7.40 4.15 -16.40
N ALA A 142 -6.83 3.64 -17.50
CA ALA A 142 -7.50 2.69 -18.38
C ALA A 142 -7.91 1.41 -17.63
N MET A 143 -7.03 0.85 -16.79
CA MET A 143 -7.32 -0.33 -15.97
C MET A 143 -8.42 -0.05 -14.92
N ILE A 144 -8.44 1.14 -14.31
CA ILE A 144 -9.49 1.55 -13.36
C ILE A 144 -10.84 1.70 -14.08
N ILE A 145 -10.86 2.34 -15.26
CA ILE A 145 -12.09 2.48 -16.07
C ILE A 145 -12.64 1.09 -16.41
N LEU A 146 -11.80 0.18 -16.89
CA LEU A 146 -12.17 -1.21 -17.17
C LEU A 146 -12.76 -1.89 -15.93
N ALA A 147 -12.14 -1.75 -14.77
CA ALA A 147 -12.62 -2.34 -13.52
C ALA A 147 -14.01 -1.81 -13.13
N LEU A 148 -14.26 -0.50 -13.24
CA LEU A 148 -15.55 0.10 -12.92
C LEU A 148 -16.68 -0.42 -13.83
N VAL A 149 -16.40 -0.57 -15.13
CA VAL A 149 -17.35 -1.13 -16.10
C VAL A 149 -17.61 -2.61 -15.84
N LEU A 150 -16.57 -3.40 -15.53
CA LEU A 150 -16.70 -4.82 -15.17
C LEU A 150 -17.50 -5.01 -13.88
N VAL A 151 -17.30 -4.17 -12.87
CA VAL A 151 -18.11 -4.18 -11.64
C VAL A 151 -19.58 -3.94 -11.96
N ALA A 152 -19.90 -2.95 -12.81
CA ALA A 152 -21.27 -2.70 -13.23
C ALA A 152 -21.85 -3.88 -14.05
N ALA A 153 -21.04 -4.48 -14.94
CA ALA A 153 -21.45 -5.65 -15.73
C ALA A 153 -21.79 -6.86 -14.84
N VAL A 154 -20.91 -7.21 -13.88
CA VAL A 154 -21.15 -8.31 -12.94
C VAL A 154 -22.39 -8.06 -12.10
N ARG A 155 -22.60 -6.83 -11.60
CA ARG A 155 -23.80 -6.45 -10.84
C ARG A 155 -25.08 -6.47 -11.67
N ALA A 156 -24.99 -6.16 -12.96
CA ALA A 156 -26.14 -6.25 -13.87
C ALA A 156 -26.56 -7.71 -14.13
N HIS A 157 -25.61 -8.64 -14.14
CA HIS A 157 -25.91 -10.08 -14.26
C HIS A 157 -26.38 -10.68 -12.94
N ALA A 158 -25.92 -10.14 -11.80
CA ALA A 158 -26.28 -10.53 -10.42
C ALA A 158 -26.46 -12.06 -10.23
N PRO A 159 -25.42 -12.87 -10.47
CA PRO A 159 -25.54 -14.33 -10.43
C PRO A 159 -25.94 -14.89 -9.06
N TRP A 160 -25.83 -14.08 -7.99
CA TRP A 160 -26.27 -14.40 -6.64
C TRP A 160 -27.76 -14.17 -6.41
N ALA A 161 -28.44 -13.34 -7.22
CA ALA A 161 -29.83 -12.94 -6.99
C ALA A 161 -30.86 -14.07 -7.18
N SER A 162 -30.47 -15.19 -7.79
CA SER A 162 -31.34 -16.38 -8.00
C SER A 162 -31.37 -17.33 -6.80
N ARG A 163 -30.61 -17.05 -5.72
CA ARG A 163 -30.54 -17.92 -4.54
C ARG A 163 -31.23 -17.26 -3.35
N PRO A 164 -31.82 -18.04 -2.42
CA PRO A 164 -32.28 -17.50 -1.16
C PRO A 164 -31.06 -17.01 -0.34
N PRO A 165 -31.20 -15.91 0.43
CA PRO A 165 -30.12 -15.47 1.33
C PRO A 165 -29.83 -16.56 2.36
N PRO A 166 -28.55 -16.78 2.72
CA PRO A 166 -28.21 -17.76 3.74
C PRO A 166 -28.82 -17.34 5.09
N THR A 167 -29.36 -18.30 5.81
CA THR A 167 -29.98 -18.10 7.13
C THR A 167 -28.94 -18.06 8.26
N ASP A 168 -27.68 -18.43 7.97
CA ASP A 168 -26.59 -18.53 8.93
C ASP A 168 -25.49 -17.49 8.65
N LEU A 169 -25.26 -16.61 9.64
CA LEU A 169 -24.21 -15.59 9.58
C LEU A 169 -22.78 -16.18 9.64
N GLU A 170 -22.60 -17.41 10.11
CA GLU A 170 -21.27 -18.06 10.08
C GLU A 170 -20.84 -18.42 8.65
N ALA A 171 -21.78 -18.67 7.75
CA ALA A 171 -21.51 -18.89 6.32
C ALA A 171 -20.97 -17.62 5.59
N VAL A 172 -21.15 -16.42 6.17
CA VAL A 172 -20.76 -15.15 5.56
C VAL A 172 -19.28 -14.81 5.76
N ARG A 173 -18.67 -15.26 6.86
CA ARG A 173 -17.25 -14.98 7.18
C ARG A 173 -16.26 -15.46 6.11
N PRO A 174 -16.41 -16.64 5.52
CA PRO A 174 -15.53 -17.11 4.44
C PRO A 174 -15.61 -16.23 3.18
N ALA A 175 -16.79 -15.69 2.86
CA ALA A 175 -16.97 -14.80 1.70
C ALA A 175 -16.20 -13.48 1.86
N ALA A 176 -16.23 -12.86 3.03
CA ALA A 176 -15.50 -11.63 3.29
C ALA A 176 -13.97 -11.81 3.19
N ALA A 177 -13.44 -12.94 3.68
CA ALA A 177 -12.02 -13.27 3.53
C ALA A 177 -11.61 -13.47 2.06
N ALA A 178 -12.47 -14.13 1.26
CA ALA A 178 -12.24 -14.30 -0.17
C ALA A 178 -12.24 -12.95 -0.91
N VAL A 179 -13.22 -12.06 -0.63
CA VAL A 179 -13.27 -10.71 -1.21
C VAL A 179 -11.97 -9.94 -0.94
N ARG A 180 -11.45 -10.00 0.30
CA ARG A 180 -10.19 -9.35 0.66
C ARG A 180 -9.00 -9.98 -0.06
N GLY A 181 -8.89 -11.31 -0.07
CA GLY A 181 -7.79 -12.02 -0.74
C GLY A 181 -7.74 -11.73 -2.24
N ILE A 182 -8.89 -11.81 -2.93
CA ILE A 182 -8.99 -11.48 -4.36
C ILE A 182 -8.62 -10.01 -4.59
N GLY A 183 -9.11 -9.09 -3.75
CA GLY A 183 -8.80 -7.68 -3.85
C GLY A 183 -7.30 -7.36 -3.67
N MET A 184 -6.62 -8.04 -2.73
CA MET A 184 -5.16 -7.88 -2.54
C MET A 184 -4.37 -8.38 -3.74
N VAL A 185 -4.70 -9.54 -4.28
CA VAL A 185 -4.06 -10.06 -5.50
C VAL A 185 -4.34 -9.14 -6.68
N GLY A 186 -5.55 -8.60 -6.78
CA GLY A 186 -5.89 -7.58 -7.77
C GLY A 186 -5.00 -6.33 -7.66
N LEU A 187 -4.85 -5.76 -6.47
CA LEU A 187 -3.95 -4.62 -6.25
C LEU A 187 -2.49 -4.94 -6.58
N ALA A 188 -2.02 -6.14 -6.27
CA ALA A 188 -0.67 -6.58 -6.61
C ALA A 188 -0.48 -6.74 -8.13
N LEU A 189 -1.48 -7.27 -8.86
CA LEU A 189 -1.49 -7.32 -10.32
C LEU A 189 -1.49 -5.92 -10.94
N PHE A 190 -2.27 -5.00 -10.39
CA PHE A 190 -2.29 -3.61 -10.82
C PHE A 190 -0.91 -2.95 -10.65
N ALA A 191 -0.29 -3.10 -9.48
CA ALA A 191 1.05 -2.60 -9.24
C ALA A 191 2.09 -3.23 -10.18
N LEU A 192 2.00 -4.55 -10.44
CA LEU A 192 2.87 -5.26 -11.38
C LEU A 192 2.75 -4.71 -12.80
N ALA A 193 1.53 -4.39 -13.26
CA ALA A 193 1.31 -3.80 -14.58
C ALA A 193 1.97 -2.41 -14.70
N LEU A 194 1.90 -1.58 -13.65
CA LEU A 194 2.55 -0.26 -13.62
C LEU A 194 4.08 -0.37 -13.60
N VAL A 195 4.62 -1.33 -12.82
CA VAL A 195 6.06 -1.63 -12.84
C VAL A 195 6.49 -2.11 -14.23
N GLY A 196 5.72 -3.00 -14.88
CA GLY A 196 5.96 -3.43 -16.27
C GLY A 196 5.95 -2.28 -17.27
N ALA A 197 5.01 -1.34 -17.13
CA ALA A 197 4.98 -0.12 -17.95
C ALA A 197 6.25 0.75 -17.73
N SER A 198 6.75 0.81 -16.50
CA SER A 198 7.98 1.52 -16.16
C SER A 198 9.22 0.84 -16.74
N VAL A 199 9.29 -0.51 -16.74
CA VAL A 199 10.37 -1.29 -17.39
C VAL A 199 10.45 -0.94 -18.87
N THR A 200 9.32 -0.94 -19.58
CA THR A 200 9.28 -0.60 -21.00
C THR A 200 9.60 0.88 -21.24
N GLY A 201 9.05 1.78 -20.39
CA GLY A 201 9.23 3.22 -20.55
C GLY A 201 10.63 3.74 -20.29
N SER A 202 11.34 3.12 -19.34
CA SER A 202 12.71 3.51 -18.99
C SER A 202 13.79 2.88 -19.88
N GLY A 203 13.42 1.98 -20.80
CA GLY A 203 14.37 1.19 -21.56
C GLY A 203 14.98 0.01 -20.78
N ALA A 204 14.53 -0.24 -19.56
CA ALA A 204 15.02 -1.34 -18.73
C ALA A 204 14.74 -2.73 -19.32
N SER A 205 13.86 -2.85 -20.32
CA SER A 205 13.61 -4.10 -21.04
C SER A 205 14.88 -4.73 -21.58
N TRP A 206 15.85 -3.92 -22.03
CA TRP A 206 17.10 -4.34 -22.63
C TRP A 206 18.24 -4.58 -21.64
N ALA A 207 18.03 -4.24 -20.36
CA ALA A 207 19.10 -4.30 -19.34
C ALA A 207 19.47 -5.74 -18.92
N CYS A 208 18.59 -6.72 -19.14
CA CYS A 208 18.82 -8.12 -18.81
C CYS A 208 18.59 -8.99 -20.04
N SER A 209 19.64 -9.65 -20.55
CA SER A 209 19.58 -10.56 -21.72
C SER A 209 19.09 -11.97 -21.38
N ASP A 210 19.26 -12.40 -20.13
CA ASP A 210 18.98 -13.77 -19.70
C ASP A 210 17.65 -13.89 -18.93
N TRP A 211 17.14 -15.11 -18.80
CA TRP A 211 15.93 -15.44 -18.08
C TRP A 211 16.09 -16.80 -17.37
N PRO A 212 15.65 -16.97 -16.12
CA PRO A 212 14.87 -16.06 -15.26
C PRO A 212 15.69 -14.96 -14.56
N LEU A 213 17.01 -15.10 -14.46
CA LEU A 213 17.92 -14.14 -13.87
C LEU A 213 18.38 -13.10 -14.92
N CYS A 214 19.10 -12.06 -14.48
CA CYS A 214 19.68 -11.07 -15.40
C CYS A 214 20.95 -11.60 -16.06
N THR A 215 21.57 -10.81 -16.93
CA THR A 215 22.76 -11.13 -17.70
C THR A 215 23.85 -11.79 -16.84
N GLY A 216 24.33 -12.95 -17.27
CA GLY A 216 25.34 -13.72 -16.53
C GLY A 216 24.81 -14.42 -15.27
N GLY A 217 23.51 -14.64 -15.15
CA GLY A 217 22.91 -15.35 -14.01
C GLY A 217 22.79 -14.50 -12.72
N VAL A 218 22.93 -13.18 -12.81
CA VAL A 218 22.89 -12.28 -11.66
C VAL A 218 21.46 -12.00 -11.26
N LEU A 219 21.12 -12.22 -9.98
CA LEU A 219 19.79 -11.89 -9.44
C LEU A 219 19.57 -10.38 -9.28
N TRP A 220 20.63 -9.63 -8.91
CA TRP A 220 20.52 -8.19 -8.63
C TRP A 220 21.67 -7.42 -9.27
N PRO A 221 21.49 -6.88 -10.48
CA PRO A 221 22.52 -6.12 -11.20
C PRO A 221 22.96 -4.85 -10.47
N GLY A 222 24.18 -4.39 -10.79
CA GLY A 222 24.72 -3.15 -10.20
C GLY A 222 24.07 -1.88 -10.76
N ASP A 223 23.62 -1.92 -12.01
CA ASP A 223 22.97 -0.79 -12.69
C ASP A 223 21.50 -0.66 -12.35
N LEU A 224 20.96 0.57 -12.42
CA LEU A 224 19.57 0.87 -12.07
C LEU A 224 18.57 0.17 -13.01
N LEU A 225 18.82 0.17 -14.31
CA LEU A 225 17.87 -0.40 -15.29
C LEU A 225 17.75 -1.92 -15.11
N GLY A 226 18.87 -2.63 -14.89
CA GLY A 226 18.86 -4.05 -14.57
C GLY A 226 18.11 -4.33 -13.27
N ARG A 227 18.29 -3.51 -12.23
CA ARG A 227 17.53 -3.64 -10.97
C ARG A 227 16.04 -3.43 -11.16
N VAL A 228 15.62 -2.43 -11.95
CA VAL A 228 14.20 -2.19 -12.29
C VAL A 228 13.60 -3.39 -13.03
N HIS A 229 14.34 -3.97 -13.97
CA HIS A 229 13.90 -5.17 -14.69
C HIS A 229 13.76 -6.38 -13.74
N MET A 230 14.76 -6.62 -12.89
CA MET A 230 14.69 -7.72 -11.91
C MET A 230 13.62 -7.51 -10.85
N PHE A 231 13.38 -6.27 -10.42
CA PHE A 231 12.27 -5.94 -9.53
C PHE A 231 10.92 -6.36 -10.13
N HIS A 232 10.70 -6.10 -11.43
CA HIS A 232 9.50 -6.56 -12.15
C HIS A 232 9.39 -8.09 -12.12
N ARG A 233 10.48 -8.84 -12.38
CA ARG A 233 10.48 -10.31 -12.39
C ARG A 233 10.21 -10.90 -11.00
N VAL A 234 10.85 -10.36 -9.96
CA VAL A 234 10.64 -10.80 -8.57
C VAL A 234 9.20 -10.51 -8.13
N LEU A 235 8.68 -9.33 -8.47
CA LEU A 235 7.28 -9.00 -8.19
C LEU A 235 6.33 -9.92 -8.95
N ALA A 236 6.64 -10.23 -10.23
CA ALA A 236 5.84 -11.18 -11.02
C ALA A 236 5.83 -12.57 -10.38
N LEU A 237 6.98 -13.09 -9.93
CA LEU A 237 7.03 -14.36 -9.20
C LEU A 237 6.15 -14.33 -7.94
N GLY A 238 6.27 -13.27 -7.14
CA GLY A 238 5.47 -13.12 -5.91
C GLY A 238 3.96 -13.06 -6.18
N VAL A 239 3.55 -12.32 -7.20
CA VAL A 239 2.13 -12.23 -7.62
C VAL A 239 1.63 -13.56 -8.16
N GLY A 240 2.46 -14.29 -8.92
CA GLY A 240 2.11 -15.63 -9.40
C GLY A 240 1.89 -16.64 -8.28
N ILE A 241 2.77 -16.63 -7.27
CA ILE A 241 2.62 -17.46 -6.06
C ILE A 241 1.34 -17.08 -5.29
N ALA A 242 1.07 -15.78 -5.14
CA ALA A 242 -0.13 -15.31 -4.46
C ALA A 242 -1.42 -15.70 -5.20
N LEU A 243 -1.44 -15.58 -6.53
CA LEU A 243 -2.58 -15.95 -7.35
C LEU A 243 -2.81 -17.48 -7.35
N GLY A 244 -1.74 -18.29 -7.45
CA GLY A 244 -1.82 -19.75 -7.35
C GLY A 244 -2.28 -20.20 -5.95
N GLY A 245 -1.73 -19.60 -4.89
CA GLY A 245 -2.16 -19.85 -3.50
C GLY A 245 -3.62 -19.48 -3.26
N LEU A 246 -4.10 -18.38 -3.87
CA LEU A 246 -5.51 -17.99 -3.82
C LEU A 246 -6.40 -19.02 -4.57
N ALA A 247 -5.99 -19.48 -5.76
CA ALA A 247 -6.71 -20.51 -6.49
C ALA A 247 -6.82 -21.81 -5.68
N LEU A 248 -5.73 -22.24 -5.04
CA LEU A 248 -5.72 -23.40 -4.15
C LEU A 248 -6.62 -23.18 -2.91
N ALA A 249 -6.57 -22.01 -2.29
CA ALA A 249 -7.41 -21.70 -1.14
C ALA A 249 -8.90 -21.69 -1.47
N LEU A 250 -9.28 -21.32 -2.68
CA LEU A 250 -10.67 -21.30 -3.14
C LEU A 250 -11.15 -22.67 -3.61
N SER A 251 -10.27 -23.56 -4.09
CA SER A 251 -10.65 -24.90 -4.59
C SER A 251 -11.29 -25.78 -3.51
N GLY A 252 -10.86 -25.63 -2.25
CA GLY A 252 -11.39 -26.38 -1.10
C GLY A 252 -12.65 -25.77 -0.46
N ARG A 253 -13.09 -24.57 -0.89
CA ARG A 253 -14.23 -23.86 -0.26
C ARG A 253 -15.53 -24.15 -0.99
N ARG A 254 -16.30 -25.12 -0.47
CA ARG A 254 -17.62 -25.47 -1.02
C ARG A 254 -18.67 -24.35 -0.88
N GLU A 255 -18.46 -23.41 0.03
CA GLU A 255 -19.34 -22.29 0.35
C GLU A 255 -19.24 -21.14 -0.68
N MET A 256 -18.13 -21.09 -1.45
CA MET A 256 -17.94 -20.07 -2.49
C MET A 256 -18.56 -20.52 -3.82
N PRO A 257 -19.18 -19.56 -4.56
CA PRO A 257 -19.67 -19.86 -5.90
C PRO A 257 -18.56 -20.39 -6.81
N ARG A 258 -18.80 -21.49 -7.46
CA ARG A 258 -17.83 -22.08 -8.42
C ARG A 258 -17.37 -21.09 -9.48
N GLY A 259 -18.22 -20.12 -9.87
CA GLY A 259 -17.88 -19.08 -10.82
C GLY A 259 -16.71 -18.22 -10.37
N VAL A 260 -16.65 -17.83 -9.08
CA VAL A 260 -15.51 -17.07 -8.52
C VAL A 260 -14.22 -17.87 -8.62
N PHE A 261 -14.27 -19.16 -8.25
CA PHE A 261 -13.12 -20.06 -8.39
C PHE A 261 -12.67 -20.20 -9.85
N TYR A 262 -13.58 -20.40 -10.80
CA TYR A 262 -13.21 -20.54 -12.22
C TYR A 262 -12.58 -19.27 -12.80
N TRP A 263 -13.03 -18.08 -12.41
CA TRP A 263 -12.40 -16.83 -12.84
C TRP A 263 -10.99 -16.67 -12.28
N ILE A 264 -10.75 -17.06 -11.03
CA ILE A 264 -9.38 -17.03 -10.45
C ILE A 264 -8.50 -18.10 -11.09
N LEU A 265 -9.03 -19.30 -11.35
CA LEU A 265 -8.30 -20.35 -12.06
C LEU A 265 -7.93 -19.92 -13.49
N ALA A 266 -8.86 -19.29 -14.22
CA ALA A 266 -8.59 -18.73 -15.53
C ALA A 266 -7.52 -17.63 -15.48
N ALA A 267 -7.60 -16.73 -14.51
CA ALA A 267 -6.56 -15.72 -14.29
C ALA A 267 -5.20 -16.35 -14.02
N PHE A 268 -5.13 -17.41 -13.22
CA PHE A 268 -3.88 -18.12 -12.94
C PHE A 268 -3.33 -18.84 -14.17
N ALA A 269 -4.16 -19.51 -14.94
CA ALA A 269 -3.76 -20.17 -16.19
C ALA A 269 -3.22 -19.15 -17.20
N LEU A 270 -3.92 -18.02 -17.40
CA LEU A 270 -3.46 -16.93 -18.25
C LEU A 270 -2.14 -16.32 -17.73
N TYR A 271 -1.97 -16.27 -16.39
CA TYR A 271 -0.76 -15.76 -15.77
C TYR A 271 0.48 -16.64 -16.06
N ILE A 272 0.32 -17.95 -16.08
CA ILE A 272 1.39 -18.88 -16.49
C ILE A 272 1.79 -18.64 -17.96
N VAL A 273 0.79 -18.46 -18.84
CA VAL A 273 1.02 -18.07 -20.24
C VAL A 273 1.76 -16.72 -20.33
N GLN A 274 1.39 -15.77 -19.50
CA GLN A 274 2.02 -14.44 -19.42
C GLN A 274 3.51 -14.50 -19.08
N ILE A 275 3.89 -15.36 -18.12
CA ILE A 275 5.31 -15.58 -17.77
C ILE A 275 6.07 -16.16 -18.96
N GLY A 276 5.53 -17.19 -19.62
CA GLY A 276 6.12 -17.79 -20.81
C GLY A 276 6.26 -16.79 -21.96
N LEU A 277 5.21 -15.99 -22.18
CA LEU A 277 5.22 -14.92 -23.19
C LEU A 277 6.29 -13.85 -22.88
N GLY A 278 6.48 -13.49 -21.62
CA GLY A 278 7.53 -12.58 -21.18
C GLY A 278 8.95 -13.12 -21.48
N ALA A 279 9.17 -14.42 -21.24
CA ALA A 279 10.43 -15.09 -21.54
C ALA A 279 10.70 -15.17 -23.07
N ILE A 280 9.68 -15.48 -23.85
CA ILE A 280 9.75 -15.52 -25.32
C ILE A 280 10.03 -14.10 -25.86
N ASN A 281 9.33 -13.11 -25.36
CA ASN A 281 9.47 -11.70 -25.75
C ASN A 281 10.93 -11.21 -25.60
N LEU A 282 11.55 -11.53 -24.46
CA LEU A 282 12.97 -11.24 -24.23
C LEU A 282 13.88 -11.93 -25.26
N ARG A 283 13.71 -13.25 -25.50
CA ARG A 283 14.54 -14.02 -26.43
C ARG A 283 14.41 -13.56 -27.86
N MET A 284 13.25 -13.03 -28.25
CA MET A 284 12.98 -12.53 -29.59
C MET A 284 13.33 -11.04 -29.77
N GLY A 285 13.90 -10.38 -28.77
CA GLY A 285 14.29 -8.97 -28.87
C GLY A 285 13.09 -8.00 -28.87
N PHE A 286 12.04 -8.34 -28.12
CA PHE A 286 10.86 -7.50 -27.89
C PHE A 286 10.09 -7.07 -29.15
N PRO A 287 9.65 -8.00 -30.03
CA PRO A 287 8.82 -7.63 -31.17
C PRO A 287 7.54 -6.90 -30.74
N ALA A 288 7.14 -5.86 -31.48
CA ALA A 288 6.01 -5.01 -31.13
C ALA A 288 4.71 -5.80 -30.91
N ALA A 289 4.44 -6.82 -31.75
CA ALA A 289 3.25 -7.66 -31.64
C ALA A 289 3.24 -8.49 -30.32
N LEU A 290 4.39 -9.06 -29.92
CA LEU A 290 4.49 -9.82 -28.67
C LEU A 290 4.40 -8.92 -27.44
N ASN A 291 4.96 -7.71 -27.50
CA ASN A 291 4.79 -6.70 -26.44
C ASN A 291 3.32 -6.28 -26.28
N ALA A 292 2.62 -6.03 -27.40
CA ALA A 292 1.21 -5.70 -27.37
C ALA A 292 0.36 -6.86 -26.81
N LEU A 293 0.68 -8.11 -27.23
CA LEU A 293 0.02 -9.31 -26.70
C LEU A 293 0.28 -9.47 -25.20
N HIS A 294 1.51 -9.22 -24.73
CA HIS A 294 1.88 -9.29 -23.32
C HIS A 294 1.07 -8.30 -22.47
N LEU A 295 0.89 -7.04 -22.91
CA LEU A 295 0.07 -6.08 -22.20
C LEU A 295 -1.44 -6.39 -22.31
N GLY A 296 -1.91 -6.84 -23.48
CA GLY A 296 -3.30 -7.26 -23.67
C GLY A 296 -3.69 -8.44 -22.76
N LEU A 297 -2.77 -9.42 -22.63
CA LEU A 297 -2.96 -10.55 -21.73
C LEU A 297 -2.94 -10.11 -20.24
N ALA A 298 -2.08 -9.16 -19.86
CA ALA A 298 -2.09 -8.58 -18.53
C ALA A 298 -3.43 -7.91 -18.20
N ALA A 299 -4.01 -7.18 -19.16
CA ALA A 299 -5.35 -6.59 -19.02
C ALA A 299 -6.46 -7.65 -18.89
N ALA A 300 -6.35 -8.78 -19.61
CA ALA A 300 -7.28 -9.90 -19.49
C ALA A 300 -7.20 -10.60 -18.12
N ILE A 301 -5.97 -10.81 -17.59
CA ILE A 301 -5.75 -11.35 -16.24
C ILE A 301 -6.35 -10.41 -15.19
N TRP A 302 -6.11 -9.11 -15.32
CA TRP A 302 -6.71 -8.09 -14.47
C TRP A 302 -8.24 -8.15 -14.51
N ALA A 303 -8.82 -8.18 -15.71
CA ALA A 303 -10.26 -8.28 -15.90
C ALA A 303 -10.86 -9.51 -15.21
N ALA A 304 -10.24 -10.68 -15.36
CA ALA A 304 -10.67 -11.92 -14.72
C ALA A 304 -10.70 -11.82 -13.19
N VAL A 305 -9.65 -11.22 -12.59
CA VAL A 305 -9.58 -11.00 -11.13
C VAL A 305 -10.62 -9.97 -10.67
N VAL A 306 -10.85 -8.90 -11.44
CA VAL A 306 -11.89 -7.90 -11.12
C VAL A 306 -13.29 -8.52 -11.18
N VAL A 307 -13.56 -9.36 -12.18
CA VAL A 307 -14.86 -10.11 -12.27
C VAL A 307 -15.03 -11.02 -11.07
N ALA A 308 -14.00 -11.80 -10.71
CA ALA A 308 -14.03 -12.66 -9.52
C ALA A 308 -14.28 -11.85 -8.23
N TRP A 309 -13.60 -10.72 -8.09
CA TRP A 309 -13.76 -9.82 -6.94
C TRP A 309 -15.16 -9.22 -6.85
N ALA A 310 -15.68 -8.70 -7.97
CA ALA A 310 -17.00 -8.09 -8.01
C ALA A 310 -18.10 -9.13 -7.73
N TRP A 311 -17.92 -10.37 -8.21
CA TRP A 311 -18.84 -11.47 -7.92
C TRP A 311 -18.78 -11.87 -6.44
N ALA A 312 -17.61 -12.13 -5.89
CA ALA A 312 -17.43 -12.46 -4.47
C ALA A 312 -17.99 -11.35 -3.55
N LEU A 313 -17.78 -10.08 -3.91
CA LEU A 313 -18.33 -8.93 -3.19
C LEU A 313 -19.86 -8.92 -3.22
N GLY A 314 -20.48 -9.18 -4.38
CA GLY A 314 -21.93 -9.26 -4.51
C GLY A 314 -22.53 -10.40 -3.68
N GLU A 315 -21.90 -11.57 -3.65
CA GLU A 315 -22.30 -12.70 -2.79
C GLU A 315 -22.20 -12.37 -1.30
N ALA A 316 -21.11 -11.71 -0.89
CA ALA A 316 -20.95 -11.29 0.51
C ALA A 316 -22.03 -10.28 0.93
N GLN A 317 -22.33 -9.30 0.06
CA GLN A 317 -23.40 -8.32 0.30
C GLN A 317 -24.77 -8.97 0.38
N TRP A 318 -25.05 -9.91 -0.50
CA TRP A 318 -26.30 -10.66 -0.52
C TRP A 318 -26.49 -11.48 0.76
N ALA A 319 -25.44 -12.15 1.21
CA ALA A 319 -25.45 -12.98 2.39
C ALA A 319 -25.66 -12.18 3.71
N GLU A 320 -25.17 -10.95 3.78
CA GLU A 320 -25.36 -10.07 4.93
C GLU A 320 -26.73 -9.37 4.95
N GLY A 321 -27.55 -9.52 3.91
CA GLY A 321 -28.82 -8.79 3.77
C GLY A 321 -28.64 -7.27 3.67
N VAL A 322 -27.43 -6.83 3.35
CA VAL A 322 -26.99 -5.43 3.39
C VAL A 322 -27.23 -4.79 2.01
N PRO A 323 -27.89 -3.61 1.92
CA PRO A 323 -28.02 -2.90 0.65
C PRO A 323 -26.65 -2.70 -0.01
N ALA A 324 -26.55 -2.92 -1.33
CA ALA A 324 -25.30 -2.78 -2.10
C ALA A 324 -24.59 -1.42 -1.91
N GLU A 325 -25.32 -0.41 -1.41
CA GLU A 325 -24.81 0.94 -1.09
C GLU A 325 -24.08 1.03 0.24
N SER A 326 -24.26 0.09 1.17
CA SER A 326 -23.82 0.23 2.56
C SER A 326 -22.47 -0.44 2.87
N LEU A 327 -21.96 -1.33 2.03
CA LEU A 327 -20.58 -1.82 2.15
C LEU A 327 -19.63 -0.71 1.71
N ARG A 328 -19.25 0.12 2.68
CA ARG A 328 -18.17 1.09 2.46
C ARG A 328 -16.90 0.31 2.21
N LEU A 329 -16.26 0.51 1.06
CA LEU A 329 -14.93 -0.02 0.74
C LEU A 329 -13.96 0.17 1.91
N ARG A 330 -14.14 1.24 2.70
CA ARG A 330 -13.40 1.50 3.93
C ARG A 330 -13.44 0.33 4.92
N ASN A 331 -14.56 -0.36 5.08
CA ASN A 331 -14.71 -1.45 6.05
C ASN A 331 -13.94 -2.71 5.63
N LEU A 332 -13.66 -2.89 4.34
CA LEU A 332 -12.82 -3.99 3.84
C LEU A 332 -11.34 -3.77 4.13
N TRP A 333 -10.87 -2.51 4.03
CA TRP A 333 -9.44 -2.16 4.14
C TRP A 333 -9.03 -1.64 5.52
N GLU A 334 -9.98 -1.11 6.30
CA GLU A 334 -9.73 -0.59 7.65
C GLU A 334 -8.97 -1.57 8.55
N PRO A 335 -9.28 -2.90 8.56
CA PRO A 335 -8.53 -3.85 9.37
C PRO A 335 -7.04 -3.92 9.01
N TYR A 336 -6.68 -3.83 7.73
CA TYR A 336 -5.28 -3.85 7.30
C TYR A 336 -4.55 -2.55 7.65
N VAL A 337 -5.21 -1.40 7.45
CA VAL A 337 -4.66 -0.11 7.88
C VAL A 337 -4.43 -0.11 9.39
N THR A 338 -5.36 -0.65 10.16
CA THR A 338 -5.21 -0.77 11.63
C THR A 338 -4.03 -1.65 12.03
N LEU A 339 -3.74 -2.75 11.27
CA LEU A 339 -2.57 -3.61 11.53
C LEU A 339 -1.26 -2.85 11.42
N THR A 340 -1.13 -1.90 10.49
CA THR A 340 0.11 -1.15 10.28
C THR A 340 0.40 -0.13 11.37
N LYS A 341 -0.55 0.17 12.27
CA LYS A 341 -0.44 1.20 13.32
C LYS A 341 -0.03 2.57 12.77
N PRO A 342 -0.87 3.22 11.94
CA PRO A 342 -0.49 4.39 11.15
C PRO A 342 0.07 5.55 11.98
N GLY A 343 -0.38 5.75 13.22
CA GLY A 343 0.15 6.80 14.10
C GLY A 343 1.63 6.59 14.48
N ILE A 344 2.05 5.34 14.70
CA ILE A 344 3.45 4.99 14.98
C ILE A 344 4.29 5.17 13.71
N VAL A 345 3.78 4.64 12.59
CA VAL A 345 4.47 4.73 11.29
C VAL A 345 4.65 6.19 10.87
N ALA A 346 3.65 7.04 11.05
CA ALA A 346 3.75 8.47 10.74
C ALA A 346 4.92 9.14 11.48
N LEU A 347 5.11 8.86 12.77
CA LEU A 347 6.20 9.43 13.54
C LEU A 347 7.57 8.91 13.05
N LEU A 348 7.68 7.62 12.72
CA LEU A 348 8.89 7.04 12.14
C LEU A 348 9.23 7.71 10.79
N LEU A 349 8.24 7.94 9.94
CA LEU A 349 8.44 8.62 8.66
C LEU A 349 8.85 10.10 8.83
N VAL A 350 8.32 10.80 9.83
CA VAL A 350 8.76 12.16 10.17
C VAL A 350 10.23 12.18 10.56
N THR A 351 10.68 11.24 11.40
CA THR A 351 12.08 11.17 11.81
C THR A 351 13.00 10.75 10.64
N THR A 352 12.53 9.86 9.77
CA THR A 352 13.22 9.48 8.52
C THR A 352 13.37 10.69 7.59
N ALA A 353 12.27 11.41 7.32
CA ALA A 353 12.28 12.61 6.49
C ALA A 353 13.20 13.69 7.06
N GLY A 354 13.07 13.99 8.36
CA GLY A 354 13.94 14.96 9.05
C GLY A 354 15.42 14.63 8.91
N ALA A 355 15.78 13.34 9.08
CA ALA A 355 17.15 12.89 8.90
C ALA A 355 17.65 13.07 7.46
N MET A 356 16.79 12.89 6.44
CA MET A 356 17.14 13.14 5.03
C MET A 356 17.45 14.62 4.78
N PHE A 357 16.65 15.54 5.31
CA PHE A 357 16.92 16.99 5.20
C PHE A 357 18.22 17.40 5.91
N ILE A 358 18.45 16.85 7.10
CA ILE A 358 19.66 17.11 7.89
C ILE A 358 20.91 16.59 7.16
N ALA A 359 20.83 15.38 6.59
CA ALA A 359 21.93 14.75 5.85
C ALA A 359 22.27 15.50 4.56
N GLN A 360 21.24 15.92 3.81
CA GLN A 360 21.38 16.65 2.55
C GLN A 360 21.82 18.10 2.75
N ARG A 361 21.62 18.68 3.96
CA ARG A 361 21.76 20.13 4.22
C ARG A 361 20.87 20.97 3.31
N GLY A 362 19.71 20.46 2.94
CA GLY A 362 18.81 21.05 1.96
C GLY A 362 17.70 20.08 1.57
N LEU A 363 17.09 20.33 0.41
CA LEU A 363 16.06 19.46 -0.16
C LEU A 363 16.68 18.16 -0.70
N PRO A 364 16.32 16.98 -0.20
CA PRO A 364 16.78 15.72 -0.78
C PRO A 364 16.20 15.53 -2.19
N PRO A 365 16.89 14.75 -3.07
CA PRO A 365 16.34 14.43 -4.40
C PRO A 365 14.95 13.82 -4.27
N ILE A 366 13.97 14.38 -5.00
CA ILE A 366 12.54 14.09 -4.80
C ILE A 366 12.21 12.60 -4.95
N LEU A 367 12.81 11.91 -5.90
CA LEU A 367 12.56 10.48 -6.10
C LEU A 367 13.15 9.66 -4.95
N THR A 368 14.39 9.97 -4.50
CA THR A 368 14.99 9.33 -3.32
C THR A 368 14.12 9.55 -2.08
N PHE A 369 13.60 10.76 -1.89
CA PHE A 369 12.71 11.09 -0.79
C PHE A 369 11.43 10.25 -0.82
N VAL A 370 10.73 10.24 -1.97
CA VAL A 370 9.47 9.50 -2.14
C VAL A 370 9.68 7.99 -1.95
N TYR A 371 10.71 7.41 -2.58
CA TYR A 371 10.97 5.96 -2.45
C TYR A 371 11.43 5.57 -1.05
N THR A 372 12.18 6.43 -0.34
CA THR A 372 12.58 6.17 1.05
C THR A 372 11.37 6.17 1.97
N LEU A 373 10.47 7.14 1.85
CA LEU A 373 9.26 7.19 2.67
C LEU A 373 8.29 6.05 2.33
N LEU A 374 8.12 5.71 1.04
CA LEU A 374 7.28 4.58 0.63
C LEU A 374 7.84 3.25 1.13
N GLY A 375 9.14 3.01 0.95
CA GLY A 375 9.81 1.81 1.46
C GLY A 375 9.74 1.73 2.98
N GLY A 376 10.01 2.84 3.68
CA GLY A 376 9.90 2.96 5.14
C GLY A 376 8.48 2.71 5.65
N LEU A 377 7.46 3.26 4.98
CA LEU A 377 6.03 3.00 5.25
C LEU A 377 5.71 1.51 5.21
N LEU A 378 6.15 0.84 4.15
CA LEU A 378 5.86 -0.58 3.92
C LEU A 378 6.63 -1.48 4.90
N VAL A 379 7.94 -1.24 5.12
CA VAL A 379 8.74 -2.04 6.07
C VAL A 379 8.21 -1.88 7.49
N SER A 380 7.98 -0.64 7.95
CA SER A 380 7.48 -0.39 9.31
C SER A 380 6.03 -0.84 9.49
N GLY A 381 5.19 -0.67 8.48
CA GLY A 381 3.81 -1.18 8.45
C GLY A 381 3.78 -2.70 8.52
N GLY A 382 4.63 -3.37 7.73
CA GLY A 382 4.80 -4.83 7.75
C GLY A 382 5.31 -5.36 9.10
N ALA A 383 6.29 -4.68 9.69
CA ALA A 383 6.81 -5.00 11.03
C ALA A 383 5.71 -4.89 12.11
N ASN A 384 4.91 -3.81 12.08
CA ASN A 384 3.77 -3.64 12.99
C ASN A 384 2.67 -4.67 12.78
N ALA A 385 2.39 -5.05 11.53
CA ALA A 385 1.45 -6.11 11.21
C ALA A 385 1.94 -7.47 11.74
N MET A 386 3.23 -7.80 11.56
CA MET A 386 3.83 -9.02 12.09
C MET A 386 3.82 -9.05 13.63
N ASN A 387 4.04 -7.90 14.29
CA ASN A 387 3.87 -7.78 15.74
C ASN A 387 2.42 -8.10 16.17
N ASN A 388 1.39 -7.63 15.44
CA ASN A 388 0.00 -7.99 15.75
C ASN A 388 -0.28 -9.49 15.55
N VAL A 389 0.34 -10.13 14.54
CA VAL A 389 0.24 -11.59 14.32
C VAL A 389 0.82 -12.37 15.50
N TRP A 390 2.01 -11.95 15.95
CA TRP A 390 2.71 -12.62 17.07
C TRP A 390 2.00 -12.42 18.41
N ASP A 391 1.56 -11.19 18.66
CA ASP A 391 0.93 -10.80 19.92
C ASP A 391 -0.57 -11.09 19.99
N ALA A 392 -1.19 -11.71 18.98
CA ALA A 392 -2.65 -11.87 18.88
C ALA A 392 -3.29 -12.50 20.14
N GLU A 393 -2.64 -13.51 20.76
CA GLU A 393 -3.13 -14.14 21.97
C GLU A 393 -2.95 -13.25 23.21
N LEU A 394 -1.83 -12.54 23.29
CA LEU A 394 -1.56 -11.57 24.33
C LEU A 394 -2.56 -10.40 24.26
N ASP A 395 -2.82 -9.91 23.04
CA ASP A 395 -3.74 -8.80 22.78
C ASP A 395 -5.19 -9.12 23.17
N ARG A 396 -5.62 -10.38 23.14
CA ARG A 396 -6.95 -10.80 23.62
C ARG A 396 -7.14 -10.58 25.10
N ARG A 397 -6.07 -10.70 25.90
CA ARG A 397 -6.10 -10.55 27.35
C ARG A 397 -6.08 -9.09 27.81
N MET A 398 -5.73 -8.16 26.94
CA MET A 398 -5.67 -6.73 27.24
C MET A 398 -6.94 -6.02 26.76
N HIS A 399 -7.63 -5.29 27.63
CA HIS A 399 -8.87 -4.58 27.30
C HIS A 399 -8.69 -3.61 26.12
N ARG A 400 -7.55 -2.89 26.08
CA ARG A 400 -7.22 -1.92 25.03
C ARG A 400 -7.00 -2.58 23.66
N THR A 401 -6.41 -3.75 23.59
CA THR A 401 -5.98 -4.40 22.34
C THR A 401 -6.87 -5.55 21.89
N ALA A 402 -7.82 -5.99 22.71
CA ALA A 402 -8.81 -7.02 22.37
C ALA A 402 -9.66 -6.66 21.13
N ARG A 403 -9.82 -5.35 20.85
CA ARG A 403 -10.55 -4.85 19.68
C ARG A 403 -9.71 -4.77 18.40
N ARG A 404 -8.43 -5.16 18.44
CA ARG A 404 -7.58 -5.22 17.24
C ARG A 404 -8.13 -6.24 16.23
N PRO A 405 -7.81 -6.09 14.93
CA PRO A 405 -8.41 -6.92 13.87
C PRO A 405 -8.27 -8.43 14.08
N ILE A 406 -7.13 -8.93 14.53
CA ILE A 406 -6.89 -10.36 14.72
C ILE A 406 -7.60 -10.87 15.99
N PRO A 407 -7.40 -10.28 17.20
CA PRO A 407 -8.12 -10.68 18.39
C PRO A 407 -9.63 -10.64 18.27
N ALA A 408 -10.16 -9.60 17.57
CA ALA A 408 -11.59 -9.43 17.33
C ALA A 408 -12.17 -10.36 16.23
N GLY A 409 -11.34 -11.22 15.62
CA GLY A 409 -11.79 -12.14 14.56
C GLY A 409 -12.12 -11.47 13.21
N ARG A 410 -11.76 -10.19 13.02
CA ARG A 410 -11.98 -9.46 11.76
C ARG A 410 -10.98 -9.85 10.67
N LEU A 411 -9.79 -10.31 11.05
CA LEU A 411 -8.76 -10.86 10.16
C LEU A 411 -8.26 -12.21 10.67
N GLY A 412 -8.03 -13.12 9.75
CA GLY A 412 -7.33 -14.37 10.02
C GLY A 412 -5.85 -14.13 10.34
N ARG A 413 -5.27 -14.94 11.25
CA ARG A 413 -3.86 -14.83 11.64
C ARG A 413 -2.91 -15.02 10.45
N TRP A 414 -3.19 -16.02 9.60
CA TRP A 414 -2.41 -16.29 8.38
C TRP A 414 -2.57 -15.18 7.32
N GLU A 415 -3.78 -14.69 7.13
CA GLU A 415 -4.06 -13.55 6.25
C GLU A 415 -3.21 -12.33 6.65
N ALA A 416 -3.21 -11.99 7.94
CA ALA A 416 -2.41 -10.89 8.47
C ALA A 416 -0.89 -11.14 8.33
N ALA A 417 -0.42 -12.39 8.51
CA ALA A 417 0.98 -12.76 8.35
C ALA A 417 1.46 -12.61 6.90
N VAL A 418 0.63 -13.02 5.92
CA VAL A 418 0.92 -12.84 4.49
C VAL A 418 1.03 -11.35 4.14
N VAL A 419 0.09 -10.53 4.61
CA VAL A 419 0.14 -9.07 4.37
C VAL A 419 1.38 -8.45 5.01
N ALA A 420 1.71 -8.84 6.24
CA ALA A 420 2.91 -8.37 6.93
C ALA A 420 4.19 -8.71 6.16
N ALA A 421 4.30 -9.95 5.64
CA ALA A 421 5.43 -10.39 4.83
C ALA A 421 5.51 -9.63 3.49
N LEU A 422 4.38 -9.50 2.79
CA LEU A 422 4.32 -8.78 1.50
C LEU A 422 4.74 -7.31 1.67
N PHE A 423 4.24 -6.62 2.68
CA PHE A 423 4.61 -5.23 2.97
C PHE A 423 6.10 -5.11 3.30
N SER A 424 6.61 -6.00 4.16
CA SER A 424 8.03 -5.99 4.54
C SER A 424 8.94 -6.22 3.34
N VAL A 425 8.67 -7.26 2.54
CA VAL A 425 9.46 -7.59 1.36
C VAL A 425 9.37 -6.49 0.29
N ALA A 426 8.17 -6.00 -0.01
CA ALA A 426 7.97 -4.92 -0.98
C ALA A 426 8.73 -3.65 -0.57
N GLY A 427 8.65 -3.26 0.71
CA GLY A 427 9.36 -2.09 1.20
C GLY A 427 10.88 -2.23 1.13
N LEU A 428 11.42 -3.40 1.50
CA LEU A 428 12.86 -3.69 1.39
C LEU A 428 13.32 -3.68 -0.08
N LEU A 429 12.54 -4.27 -0.99
CA LEU A 429 12.87 -4.26 -2.41
C LEU A 429 12.84 -2.84 -2.99
N ILE A 430 11.89 -1.99 -2.58
CA ILE A 430 11.85 -0.58 -2.98
C ILE A 430 13.10 0.16 -2.50
N LEU A 431 13.48 0.01 -1.23
CA LEU A 431 14.68 0.65 -0.69
C LEU A 431 15.94 0.17 -1.40
N TRP A 432 16.04 -1.14 -1.63
CA TRP A 432 17.19 -1.72 -2.31
C TRP A 432 17.31 -1.27 -3.77
N THR A 433 16.20 -1.26 -4.50
CA THR A 433 16.18 -0.97 -5.94
C THR A 433 16.33 0.52 -6.24
N PHE A 434 15.54 1.36 -5.55
CA PHE A 434 15.36 2.76 -5.93
C PHE A 434 16.08 3.75 -5.01
N VAL A 435 16.63 3.27 -3.88
CA VAL A 435 17.39 4.10 -2.95
C VAL A 435 18.83 3.61 -2.91
N ASN A 436 19.18 2.73 -1.99
CA ASN A 436 20.49 2.08 -1.95
C ASN A 436 20.50 0.85 -1.02
N PRO A 437 21.48 -0.08 -1.17
CA PRO A 437 21.58 -1.28 -0.33
C PRO A 437 21.78 -0.99 1.15
N THR A 438 22.48 0.10 1.51
CA THR A 438 22.74 0.47 2.90
C THR A 438 21.44 0.81 3.63
N ALA A 439 20.58 1.64 3.02
CA ALA A 439 19.28 1.98 3.57
C ALA A 439 18.37 0.74 3.73
N ALA A 440 18.40 -0.16 2.73
CA ALA A 440 17.63 -1.41 2.79
C ALA A 440 18.13 -2.34 3.91
N ALA A 441 19.44 -2.51 4.06
CA ALA A 441 20.04 -3.34 5.12
C ALA A 441 19.72 -2.79 6.52
N LEU A 442 19.77 -1.48 6.70
CA LEU A 442 19.40 -0.81 7.96
C LEU A 442 17.90 -0.95 8.27
N ALA A 443 17.04 -0.85 7.25
CA ALA A 443 15.60 -1.09 7.42
C ALA A 443 15.31 -2.54 7.80
N LEU A 444 16.02 -3.51 7.20
CA LEU A 444 15.95 -4.93 7.57
C LEU A 444 16.45 -5.15 9.00
N ALA A 445 17.56 -4.52 9.39
CA ALA A 445 18.07 -4.60 10.76
C ALA A 445 17.04 -4.06 11.77
N GLY A 446 16.39 -2.94 11.49
CA GLY A 446 15.30 -2.39 12.30
C GLY A 446 14.10 -3.33 12.39
N TRP A 447 13.72 -3.97 11.29
CA TRP A 447 12.67 -4.97 11.25
C TRP A 447 13.00 -6.19 12.12
N VAL A 448 14.20 -6.75 11.96
CA VAL A 448 14.68 -7.89 12.75
C VAL A 448 14.73 -7.53 14.23
N TRP A 449 15.20 -6.33 14.56
CA TRP A 449 15.26 -5.85 15.94
C TRP A 449 13.86 -5.73 16.56
N TYR A 450 12.93 -5.13 15.85
CA TYR A 450 11.56 -4.93 16.34
C TYR A 450 10.76 -6.23 16.43
N VAL A 451 10.78 -7.04 15.36
CA VAL A 451 9.98 -8.28 15.31
C VAL A 451 10.71 -9.41 16.03
N GLY A 452 11.96 -9.70 15.66
CA GLY A 452 12.73 -10.83 16.20
C GLY A 452 13.12 -10.61 17.66
N ILE A 453 13.85 -9.52 17.94
CA ILE A 453 14.43 -9.29 19.26
C ILE A 453 13.37 -8.76 20.25
N TYR A 454 12.72 -7.62 19.92
CA TYR A 454 11.78 -7.02 20.87
C TYR A 454 10.50 -7.82 21.02
N THR A 455 9.77 -8.10 19.93
CA THR A 455 8.44 -8.71 20.01
C THR A 455 8.48 -10.16 20.40
N MET A 456 9.36 -10.96 19.79
CA MET A 456 9.41 -12.41 20.03
C MET A 456 10.11 -12.77 21.34
N VAL A 457 11.13 -12.00 21.74
CA VAL A 457 11.99 -12.34 22.89
C VAL A 457 11.76 -11.40 24.06
N LEU A 458 12.23 -10.14 23.98
CA LEU A 458 12.37 -9.26 25.13
C LEU A 458 11.05 -8.91 25.82
N LYS A 459 10.00 -8.69 25.05
CA LYS A 459 8.69 -8.23 25.57
C LYS A 459 8.10 -9.13 26.64
N ARG A 460 8.43 -10.42 26.62
CA ARG A 460 7.88 -11.43 27.53
C ARG A 460 8.85 -11.84 28.65
N TRP A 461 10.13 -11.48 28.53
CA TRP A 461 11.18 -12.01 29.39
C TRP A 461 11.75 -10.99 30.38
N THR A 462 11.74 -9.71 30.05
CA THR A 462 12.47 -8.74 30.87
C THR A 462 11.77 -7.38 30.97
N PRO A 463 11.82 -6.69 32.13
CA PRO A 463 11.35 -5.33 32.28
C PRO A 463 12.22 -4.31 31.50
N GLN A 464 13.44 -4.70 31.06
CA GLN A 464 14.31 -3.90 30.21
C GLN A 464 13.94 -3.97 28.72
N ASN A 465 12.82 -4.64 28.38
CA ASN A 465 12.33 -4.79 27.02
C ASN A 465 12.21 -3.46 26.28
N ILE A 466 11.88 -2.37 26.98
CA ILE A 466 11.72 -1.04 26.41
C ILE A 466 13.07 -0.39 26.12
N VAL A 467 14.07 -0.55 27.00
CA VAL A 467 15.40 0.01 26.77
C VAL A 467 16.04 -0.65 25.56
N ILE A 468 16.19 -1.97 25.58
CA ILE A 468 16.84 -2.71 24.50
C ILE A 468 15.98 -2.65 23.23
N GLY A 469 14.65 -2.82 23.35
CA GLY A 469 13.71 -2.77 22.23
C GLY A 469 13.60 -1.39 21.58
N GLY A 470 13.85 -0.32 22.35
CA GLY A 470 13.84 1.07 21.88
C GLY A 470 14.80 1.36 20.73
N ALA A 471 15.87 0.57 20.61
CA ALA A 471 16.78 0.65 19.46
C ALA A 471 16.06 0.48 18.11
N ALA A 472 14.95 -0.27 18.05
CA ALA A 472 14.17 -0.44 16.83
C ALA A 472 13.74 0.90 16.22
N GLY A 473 13.28 1.84 17.04
CA GLY A 473 12.88 3.19 16.58
C GLY A 473 14.04 4.01 16.05
N GLY A 474 15.24 3.81 16.60
CA GLY A 474 16.46 4.50 16.19
C GLY A 474 16.91 4.20 14.76
N PHE A 475 16.52 3.06 14.19
CA PHE A 475 16.85 2.74 12.80
C PHE A 475 16.16 3.66 11.80
N ALA A 476 14.99 4.21 12.10
CA ALA A 476 14.23 5.04 11.15
C ALA A 476 15.02 6.28 10.67
N PRO A 477 15.56 7.16 11.55
CA PRO A 477 16.38 8.28 11.09
C PRO A 477 17.71 7.84 10.46
N VAL A 478 18.29 6.70 10.86
CA VAL A 478 19.52 6.17 10.23
C VAL A 478 19.26 5.70 8.80
N VAL A 479 18.10 5.08 8.54
CA VAL A 479 17.66 4.76 7.17
C VAL A 479 17.53 6.03 6.33
N GLY A 480 16.88 7.08 6.88
CA GLY A 480 16.77 8.37 6.20
C GLY A 480 18.13 9.00 5.89
N TRP A 481 19.07 8.97 6.84
CA TRP A 481 20.44 9.43 6.64
C TRP A 481 21.16 8.65 5.53
N ALA A 482 21.16 7.32 5.65
CA ALA A 482 21.81 6.44 4.68
C ALA A 482 21.16 6.49 3.29
N ALA A 483 19.87 6.81 3.19
CA ALA A 483 19.19 7.00 1.92
C ALA A 483 19.81 8.12 1.07
N VAL A 484 20.30 9.16 1.72
CA VAL A 484 20.92 10.33 1.07
C VAL A 484 22.44 10.15 0.91
N THR A 485 23.12 9.66 1.97
CA THR A 485 24.58 9.61 2.01
C THR A 485 25.20 8.30 1.56
N GLY A 486 24.41 7.21 1.50
CA GLY A 486 24.87 5.84 1.22
C GLY A 486 25.64 5.19 2.38
N ARG A 487 25.85 5.88 3.52
CA ARG A 487 26.68 5.44 4.64
C ARG A 487 26.10 5.86 5.99
N VAL A 488 26.70 5.36 7.08
CA VAL A 488 26.36 5.72 8.46
C VAL A 488 27.48 6.59 9.03
N ASP A 489 27.20 7.86 9.22
CA ASP A 489 28.14 8.84 9.78
C ASP A 489 27.89 9.07 11.29
N PRO A 490 28.78 9.75 12.04
CA PRO A 490 28.57 10.03 13.46
C PRO A 490 27.24 10.74 13.77
N MET A 491 26.74 11.60 12.87
CA MET A 491 25.46 12.26 13.04
C MET A 491 24.28 11.29 12.90
N ALA A 492 24.38 10.27 12.05
CA ALA A 492 23.38 9.19 11.99
C ALA A 492 23.33 8.41 13.32
N PHE A 493 24.50 8.13 13.91
CA PHE A 493 24.58 7.49 15.23
C PHE A 493 24.00 8.40 16.33
N PHE A 494 24.22 9.70 16.26
CA PHE A 494 23.58 10.66 17.17
C PHE A 494 22.04 10.57 17.09
N LEU A 495 21.49 10.55 15.89
CA LEU A 495 20.04 10.44 15.66
C LEU A 495 19.48 9.10 16.16
N PHE A 496 20.23 8.01 15.96
CA PHE A 496 19.89 6.71 16.53
C PHE A 496 19.80 6.75 18.05
N ALA A 497 20.85 7.23 18.70
CA ALA A 497 20.92 7.31 20.16
C ALA A 497 19.91 8.29 20.75
N LEU A 498 19.57 9.37 20.04
CA LEU A 498 18.50 10.30 20.42
C LEU A 498 17.14 9.57 20.56
N ILE A 499 16.75 8.78 19.56
CA ILE A 499 15.51 7.99 19.60
C ILE A 499 15.59 6.88 20.65
N PHE A 500 16.74 6.21 20.75
CA PHE A 500 16.99 5.18 21.75
C PHE A 500 16.78 5.72 23.17
N LEU A 501 17.33 6.89 23.51
CA LEU A 501 17.17 7.52 24.82
C LEU A 501 15.78 8.13 25.04
N TRP A 502 15.10 8.54 23.98
CA TRP A 502 13.72 9.05 24.03
C TRP A 502 12.70 7.94 24.30
N THR A 503 12.96 6.72 23.84
CA THR A 503 12.00 5.61 23.93
C THR A 503 11.61 5.23 25.35
N PRO A 504 12.52 5.08 26.34
CA PRO A 504 12.16 4.72 27.71
C PRO A 504 11.23 5.74 28.39
N PRO A 505 11.51 7.06 28.45
CA PRO A 505 10.58 8.01 29.07
C PRO A 505 9.21 8.05 28.42
N HIS A 506 9.15 7.98 27.08
CA HIS A 506 7.91 7.91 26.34
C HIS A 506 7.08 6.66 26.68
N THR A 507 7.72 5.50 26.57
CA THR A 507 7.00 4.23 26.68
C THR A 507 6.67 3.87 28.12
N TRP A 508 7.52 4.19 29.10
CA TRP A 508 7.21 3.93 30.51
C TRP A 508 6.13 4.88 31.05
N ALA A 509 6.05 6.13 30.58
CA ALA A 509 4.90 6.97 30.86
C ALA A 509 3.60 6.32 30.36
N PHE A 510 3.60 5.77 29.17
CA PHE A 510 2.47 5.00 28.64
C PHE A 510 2.22 3.70 29.45
N ALA A 511 3.26 3.00 29.88
CA ALA A 511 3.13 1.79 30.67
C ALA A 511 2.50 2.03 32.06
N ILE A 512 2.77 3.19 32.68
CA ILE A 512 2.08 3.63 33.91
C ILE A 512 0.58 3.81 33.66
N LEU A 513 0.18 4.37 32.50
CA LEU A 513 -1.23 4.55 32.12
C LEU A 513 -1.97 3.22 31.92
N THR A 514 -1.24 2.20 31.46
CA THR A 514 -1.79 0.91 31.02
C THR A 514 -1.27 -0.26 31.87
N GLU A 515 -0.83 0.03 33.10
CA GLU A 515 -0.23 -0.95 34.02
C GLU A 515 -1.15 -2.14 34.27
N ARG A 516 -2.46 -1.89 34.45
CA ARG A 516 -3.46 -2.93 34.68
C ARG A 516 -3.52 -3.93 33.52
N ASP A 517 -3.61 -3.42 32.27
CA ASP A 517 -3.65 -4.26 31.07
C ASP A 517 -2.40 -5.17 30.97
N TYR A 518 -1.21 -4.61 31.26
CA TYR A 518 0.04 -5.38 31.22
C TYR A 518 0.14 -6.42 32.33
N ARG A 519 -0.37 -6.09 33.52
CA ARG A 519 -0.42 -7.02 34.65
C ARG A 519 -1.36 -8.18 34.37
N GLU A 520 -2.58 -7.92 33.86
CA GLU A 520 -3.58 -8.94 33.50
C GLU A 520 -3.07 -9.84 32.35
N ALA A 521 -2.26 -9.31 31.46
CA ALA A 521 -1.67 -10.07 30.36
C ALA A 521 -0.34 -10.79 30.71
N GLY A 522 0.20 -10.58 31.91
CA GLY A 522 1.45 -11.20 32.36
C GLY A 522 2.70 -10.65 31.68
N VAL A 523 2.66 -9.39 31.17
CA VAL A 523 3.82 -8.75 30.53
C VAL A 523 4.65 -8.01 31.58
N PRO A 524 5.96 -8.31 31.73
CA PRO A 524 6.80 -7.74 32.77
C PRO A 524 7.26 -6.32 32.41
N MET A 525 6.30 -5.38 32.25
CA MET A 525 6.65 -3.97 32.08
C MET A 525 7.20 -3.39 33.38
N LEU A 526 8.12 -2.43 33.27
CA LEU A 526 8.80 -1.86 34.42
C LEU A 526 7.83 -1.44 35.55
N PRO A 527 6.75 -0.65 35.32
CA PRO A 527 5.82 -0.30 36.40
C PRO A 527 5.08 -1.48 36.99
N VAL A 528 4.89 -2.59 36.27
CA VAL A 528 4.26 -3.82 36.78
C VAL A 528 5.20 -4.55 37.76
N VAL A 529 6.51 -4.56 37.47
CA VAL A 529 7.51 -5.30 38.25
C VAL A 529 8.03 -4.48 39.43
N THR A 530 8.33 -3.19 39.22
CA THR A 530 9.00 -2.34 40.22
C THR A 530 8.08 -1.29 40.86
N GLY A 531 6.85 -1.20 40.39
CA GLY A 531 5.89 -0.18 40.79
C GLY A 531 6.02 1.15 40.06
N PRO A 532 4.95 1.99 40.04
CA PRO A 532 4.89 3.23 39.29
C PRO A 532 5.96 4.26 39.70
N ARG A 533 6.32 4.32 41.01
CA ARG A 533 7.28 5.30 41.52
C ARG A 533 8.72 5.04 41.04
N ALA A 534 9.14 3.78 41.03
CA ALA A 534 10.45 3.40 40.51
C ALA A 534 10.49 3.59 38.98
N ALA A 535 9.42 3.27 38.27
CA ALA A 535 9.32 3.53 36.85
C ALA A 535 9.38 5.03 36.54
N ALA A 536 8.72 5.91 37.31
CA ALA A 536 8.77 7.35 37.15
C ALA A 536 10.18 7.93 37.42
N PHE A 537 10.95 7.35 38.37
CA PHE A 537 12.35 7.70 38.55
C PHE A 537 13.18 7.36 37.31
N GLN A 538 13.00 6.20 36.72
CA GLN A 538 13.69 5.81 35.49
C GLN A 538 13.27 6.71 34.30
N VAL A 539 12.04 7.13 34.22
CA VAL A 539 11.58 8.14 33.24
C VAL A 539 12.36 9.43 33.40
N LEU A 540 12.52 9.95 34.61
CA LEU A 540 13.31 11.16 34.87
C LEU A 540 14.79 10.95 34.50
N PHE A 541 15.38 9.83 34.92
CA PHE A 541 16.78 9.50 34.65
C PHE A 541 17.09 9.49 33.14
N TYR A 542 16.27 8.78 32.34
CA TYR A 542 16.45 8.74 30.88
C TYR A 542 16.11 10.08 30.20
N THR A 543 15.22 10.90 30.78
CA THR A 543 14.98 12.26 30.29
C THR A 543 16.20 13.17 30.49
N VAL A 544 16.92 13.01 31.62
CA VAL A 544 18.18 13.72 31.83
C VAL A 544 19.25 13.27 30.84
N LEU A 545 19.40 11.95 30.64
CA LEU A 545 20.34 11.42 29.64
C LEU A 545 20.02 11.93 28.22
N LEU A 546 18.74 11.95 27.85
CA LEU A 546 18.26 12.48 26.57
C LEU A 546 18.63 13.97 26.42
N ALA A 547 18.38 14.76 27.46
CA ALA A 547 18.72 16.19 27.45
C ALA A 547 20.24 16.43 27.30
N LEU A 548 21.08 15.68 28.01
CA LEU A 548 22.53 15.75 27.86
C LEU A 548 23.00 15.33 26.47
N TRP A 549 22.48 14.20 25.97
CA TRP A 549 22.80 13.70 24.63
C TRP A 549 22.42 14.68 23.53
N SER A 550 21.28 15.35 23.69
CA SER A 550 20.81 16.34 22.72
C SER A 550 21.76 17.54 22.51
N LEU A 551 22.67 17.80 23.42
CA LEU A 551 23.67 18.89 23.32
C LEU A 551 24.92 18.49 22.51
N VAL A 552 25.13 17.20 22.23
CA VAL A 552 26.29 16.70 21.50
C VAL A 552 26.47 17.39 20.13
N PRO A 553 25.45 17.63 19.30
CA PRO A 553 25.65 18.31 18.01
C PRO A 553 26.20 19.72 18.11
N VAL A 554 25.89 20.42 19.20
CA VAL A 554 26.47 21.76 19.47
C VAL A 554 27.94 21.64 19.85
N ALA A 555 28.27 20.69 20.73
CA ALA A 555 29.65 20.46 21.17
C ALA A 555 30.60 20.12 20.00
N ILE A 556 30.11 19.35 19.02
CA ILE A 556 30.87 19.01 17.80
C ILE A 556 30.67 20.01 16.65
N ARG A 557 30.03 21.15 16.91
CA ARG A 557 29.73 22.22 15.95
C ARG A 557 28.95 21.74 14.70
N ALA A 558 28.13 20.70 14.84
CA ALA A 558 27.29 20.19 13.77
C ALA A 558 25.99 21.00 13.62
N LEU A 559 25.49 21.59 14.71
CA LEU A 559 24.29 22.44 14.75
C LEU A 559 24.61 23.74 15.53
N GLY A 560 23.86 24.81 15.20
CA GLY A 560 24.17 26.17 15.65
C GLY A 560 23.38 26.64 16.87
N PHE A 561 23.32 27.98 16.99
CA PHE A 561 22.73 28.68 18.14
C PHE A 561 21.18 28.50 18.19
N LEU A 562 20.53 28.51 17.04
CA LEU A 562 19.07 28.30 16.98
C LEU A 562 18.68 26.94 17.59
N TYR A 563 19.45 25.90 17.20
CA TYR A 563 19.25 24.57 17.77
C TYR A 563 19.53 24.54 19.27
N LEU A 564 20.62 25.16 19.75
CA LEU A 564 20.99 25.17 21.17
C LEU A 564 19.85 25.75 22.03
N VAL A 565 19.33 26.92 21.63
CA VAL A 565 18.24 27.59 22.37
C VAL A 565 16.96 26.78 22.34
N GLY A 566 16.54 26.31 21.15
CA GLY A 566 15.33 25.54 21.00
C GLY A 566 15.39 24.17 21.70
N ALA A 567 16.52 23.47 21.62
CA ALA A 567 16.75 22.20 22.31
C ALA A 567 16.74 22.41 23.84
N GLY A 568 17.36 23.51 24.34
CA GLY A 568 17.31 23.89 25.76
C GLY A 568 15.87 24.07 26.28
N LEU A 569 15.03 24.78 25.53
CA LEU A 569 13.62 24.99 25.88
C LEU A 569 12.80 23.68 25.87
N LEU A 570 12.97 22.87 24.83
CA LEU A 570 12.31 21.57 24.72
C LEU A 570 12.74 20.61 25.82
N ASN A 571 14.04 20.56 26.14
CA ASN A 571 14.59 19.77 27.24
C ASN A 571 14.03 20.23 28.60
N ALA A 572 14.05 21.54 28.89
CA ALA A 572 13.48 22.09 30.13
C ALA A 572 12.01 21.72 30.30
N TRP A 573 11.22 21.85 29.21
CA TRP A 573 9.82 21.46 29.21
C TRP A 573 9.62 19.98 29.53
N LEU A 574 10.35 19.07 28.86
CA LEU A 574 10.22 17.63 29.07
C LEU A 574 10.71 17.22 30.48
N LEU A 575 11.81 17.82 30.96
CA LEU A 575 12.35 17.59 32.32
C LEU A 575 11.37 18.02 33.42
N ILE A 576 10.71 19.17 33.27
CA ILE A 576 9.66 19.63 34.22
C ILE A 576 8.54 18.60 34.29
N LEU A 577 8.11 18.06 33.15
CA LEU A 577 7.04 17.05 33.13
C LEU A 577 7.50 15.71 33.71
N ALA A 578 8.73 15.31 33.47
CA ALA A 578 9.32 14.09 34.05
C ALA A 578 9.47 14.22 35.58
N LEU A 579 9.90 15.40 36.07
CA LEU A 579 9.99 15.68 37.50
C LEU A 579 8.60 15.63 38.18
N ARG A 580 7.58 16.24 37.55
CA ARG A 580 6.19 16.17 38.04
C ARG A 580 5.67 14.73 38.09
N LEU A 581 6.00 13.90 37.10
CA LEU A 581 5.64 12.48 37.12
C LEU A 581 6.35 11.73 38.23
N TRP A 582 7.62 12.02 38.51
CA TRP A 582 8.34 11.40 39.62
C TRP A 582 7.77 11.80 41.00
N GLN A 583 7.36 13.07 41.17
CA GLN A 583 6.72 13.55 42.38
C GLN A 583 5.31 12.94 42.59
N ASP A 584 4.53 12.84 41.52
CA ASP A 584 3.19 12.24 41.49
C ASP A 584 3.10 11.18 40.37
N PRO A 585 3.42 9.90 40.66
CA PRO A 585 3.41 8.85 39.66
C PRO A 585 2.00 8.36 39.31
N SER A 586 1.04 9.28 39.16
CA SER A 586 -0.35 9.00 38.82
C SER A 586 -0.61 9.09 37.32
N ARG A 587 -1.85 8.71 36.93
CA ARG A 587 -2.24 8.67 35.50
C ARG A 587 -2.24 10.04 34.82
N ALA A 588 -2.51 11.13 35.55
CA ALA A 588 -2.62 12.46 34.94
C ALA A 588 -1.25 13.02 34.48
N PRO A 589 -0.19 13.07 35.33
CA PRO A 589 1.17 13.44 34.89
C PRO A 589 1.70 12.48 33.82
N ALA A 590 1.48 11.16 33.96
CA ALA A 590 1.91 10.18 32.98
C ALA A 590 1.31 10.44 31.58
N ARG A 591 0.01 10.78 31.51
CA ARG A 591 -0.65 11.14 30.25
C ARG A 591 -0.07 12.41 29.63
N ARG A 592 0.16 13.45 30.45
CA ARG A 592 0.77 14.71 29.97
C ARG A 592 2.15 14.47 29.39
N LEU A 593 3.01 13.74 30.07
CA LEU A 593 4.36 13.42 29.61
C LEU A 593 4.33 12.55 28.34
N TYR A 594 3.45 11.56 28.27
CA TYR A 594 3.28 10.71 27.08
C TYR A 594 2.95 11.52 25.82
N HIS A 595 1.99 12.45 25.89
CA HIS A 595 1.66 13.31 24.75
C HIS A 595 2.74 14.34 24.47
N ALA A 596 3.32 14.94 25.49
CA ALA A 596 4.39 15.91 25.36
C ALA A 596 5.65 15.32 24.72
N SER A 597 5.99 14.06 25.03
CA SER A 597 7.17 13.41 24.45
C SER A 597 7.04 13.18 22.93
N ASN A 598 5.83 12.95 22.39
CA ASN A 598 5.62 12.91 20.94
C ASN A 598 5.81 14.29 20.30
N ALA A 599 5.26 15.33 20.91
CA ALA A 599 5.41 16.71 20.44
C ALA A 599 6.89 17.15 20.53
N TYR A 600 7.57 16.80 21.64
CA TYR A 600 9.01 17.02 21.81
C TYR A 600 9.82 16.45 20.64
N LEU A 601 9.60 15.19 20.30
CA LEU A 601 10.35 14.54 19.23
C LEU A 601 10.08 15.20 17.87
N PHE A 602 8.82 15.51 17.57
CA PHE A 602 8.45 16.22 16.34
C PHE A 602 9.14 17.57 16.23
N PHE A 603 8.99 18.44 17.23
CA PHE A 603 9.60 19.78 17.23
C PHE A 603 11.11 19.73 17.26
N PHE A 604 11.69 18.70 17.88
CA PHE A 604 13.12 18.50 17.92
C PHE A 604 13.71 18.25 16.52
N PHE A 605 13.06 17.38 15.72
CA PHE A 605 13.46 17.17 14.33
C PHE A 605 13.22 18.41 13.45
N VAL A 606 12.08 19.10 13.62
CA VAL A 606 11.81 20.37 12.92
C VAL A 606 12.90 21.40 13.23
N LEU A 607 13.29 21.51 14.50
CA LEU A 607 14.36 22.44 14.93
C LEU A 607 15.71 22.10 14.31
N MET A 608 16.10 20.82 14.29
CA MET A 608 17.34 20.38 13.64
C MET A 608 17.36 20.70 12.14
N VAL A 609 16.23 20.47 11.47
CA VAL A 609 16.07 20.79 10.03
C VAL A 609 16.16 22.30 9.82
N ALA A 610 15.46 23.10 10.64
CA ALA A 610 15.46 24.57 10.54
C ALA A 610 16.86 25.14 10.75
N ASP A 611 17.56 24.72 11.81
CA ASP A 611 18.93 25.16 12.08
C ASP A 611 19.87 24.82 10.93
N ARG A 612 19.71 23.62 10.32
CA ARG A 612 20.55 23.16 9.22
C ARG A 612 20.30 23.90 7.91
N LEU A 613 19.05 24.30 7.66
CA LEU A 613 18.66 25.07 6.47
C LEU A 613 19.02 26.55 6.59
N LEU A 614 19.06 27.10 7.82
CA LEU A 614 19.39 28.51 8.06
C LEU A 614 20.90 28.76 8.25
N ALA A 615 21.65 27.72 8.65
CA ALA A 615 23.10 27.81 8.83
C ALA A 615 23.89 27.51 7.56
N GLY A 616 23.25 27.03 6.49
CA GLY A 616 23.87 26.79 5.18
C GLY A 616 23.75 27.95 4.30
#